data_0861cbe39cb4a18ed2a8db10c87be86e
#
_entry.id   0861cbe39cb4a18ed2a8db10c87be86e
#
_cell.length_a   1.000
_cell.length_b   1.000
_cell.length_c   1.000
_cell.angle_alpha   90.00
_cell.angle_beta   90.00
_cell.angle_gamma   90.00
#
_symmetry.space_group_name_H-M   'P 1'
#
loop_
_entity.id
_entity.type
_entity.pdbx_description
1 polymer ?
#
loop_
_entity_poly.entity_id
_entity_poly.type
_entity_poly.pdbx_seq_one_letter_code
_entity_poly.pdbx_strand_id
1 'polypeptide(L)'
;GYGFLERVYQNAFFQELQRRGFLCEVQQKIEVFFKGCLVGDYYADIVVNKHIILELKACASLCREHELQLINYLKSTDIEVGLLLNFGEHPQIRRKLFTNDRKINLRSSV
;
A
#
# COMPACT_ATOMS: atom_id res chain seq x y z
N GLY A 1 -0.47 -5.02 11.57
CA GLY A 1 -0.62 -4.16 12.70
C GLY A 1 0.34 -3.00 12.65
N TYR A 2 -0.01 -1.98 13.34
CA TYR A 2 0.78 -0.78 13.38
C TYR A 2 1.42 -0.61 14.72
N GLY A 3 2.72 -0.47 14.72
CA GLY A 3 3.41 0.01 15.88
C GLY A 3 3.14 1.51 16.05
N PHE A 4 3.37 1.99 17.25
CA PHE A 4 3.28 3.42 17.55
C PHE A 4 4.16 4.23 16.60
N LEU A 5 5.37 3.74 16.35
CA LEU A 5 6.35 4.43 15.52
C LEU A 5 5.87 4.53 14.06
N GLU A 6 5.29 3.47 13.51
CA GLU A 6 4.76 3.49 12.15
C GLU A 6 3.65 4.52 12.01
N ARG A 7 2.80 4.65 13.02
CA ARG A 7 1.71 5.64 13.01
C ARG A 7 2.26 7.07 13.04
N VAL A 8 3.31 7.30 13.82
CA VAL A 8 3.95 8.61 13.87
C VAL A 8 4.50 8.98 12.49
N TYR A 9 5.19 8.05 11.83
CA TYR A 9 5.71 8.29 10.49
C TYR A 9 4.58 8.49 9.48
N GLN A 10 3.51 7.72 9.59
CA GLN A 10 2.36 7.90 8.71
C GLN A 10 1.79 9.31 8.83
N ASN A 11 1.59 9.79 10.03
CA ASN A 11 1.03 11.12 10.26
C ASN A 11 1.97 12.21 9.73
N ALA A 12 3.25 12.09 9.98
CA ALA A 12 4.23 13.07 9.53
C ALA A 12 4.32 13.08 8.00
N PHE A 13 4.36 11.91 7.40
CA PHE A 13 4.45 11.78 5.95
C PHE A 13 3.20 12.33 5.26
N PHE A 14 2.04 12.02 5.81
CA PHE A 14 0.77 12.55 5.30
C PHE A 14 0.76 14.07 5.29
N GLN A 15 1.16 14.69 6.39
CA GLN A 15 1.18 16.13 6.50
C GLN A 15 2.15 16.76 5.50
N GLU A 16 3.32 16.17 5.33
CA GLU A 16 4.31 16.68 4.40
C GLU A 16 3.83 16.57 2.95
N LEU A 17 3.22 15.46 2.59
CA LEU A 17 2.68 15.27 1.25
C LEU A 17 1.56 16.26 0.94
N GLN A 18 0.67 16.49 1.90
CA GLN A 18 -0.39 17.48 1.73
C GLN A 18 0.17 18.88 1.58
N ARG A 19 1.20 19.21 2.35
CA ARG A 19 1.86 20.52 2.26
C ARG A 19 2.46 20.72 0.87
N ARG A 20 2.90 19.66 0.22
CA ARG A 20 3.45 19.71 -1.13
C ARG A 20 2.39 19.65 -2.23
N GLY A 21 1.12 19.63 -1.86
CA GLY A 21 0.03 19.68 -2.83
C GLY A 21 -0.51 18.35 -3.31
N PHE A 22 -0.11 17.25 -2.69
CA PHE A 22 -0.62 15.93 -3.05
C PHE A 22 -1.95 15.66 -2.36
N LEU A 23 -2.88 15.03 -3.07
CA LEU A 23 -4.12 14.54 -2.49
C LEU A 23 -3.79 13.19 -1.82
N CYS A 24 -3.98 13.12 -0.50
CA CYS A 24 -3.64 11.92 0.25
C CYS A 24 -4.85 11.41 1.02
N GLU A 25 -5.04 10.09 0.98
CA GLU A 25 -6.06 9.40 1.77
C GLU A 25 -5.33 8.42 2.68
N VAL A 26 -5.62 8.47 3.98
CA VAL A 26 -4.97 7.59 4.96
C VAL A 26 -5.90 6.44 5.31
N GLN A 27 -5.32 5.27 5.62
CA GLN A 27 -6.05 4.07 6.05
C GLN A 27 -7.18 3.73 5.08
N GLN A 28 -6.87 3.81 3.77
CA GLN A 28 -7.83 3.52 2.73
C GLN A 28 -8.18 2.05 2.71
N LYS A 29 -9.48 1.74 2.80
CA LYS A 29 -9.95 0.36 2.80
C LYS A 29 -9.81 -0.27 1.43
N ILE A 30 -9.24 -1.47 1.39
CA ILE A 30 -9.09 -2.27 0.17
C ILE A 30 -9.82 -3.59 0.39
N GLU A 31 -10.85 -3.86 -0.41
CA GLU A 31 -11.60 -5.09 -0.33
C GLU A 31 -11.00 -6.12 -1.29
N VAL A 32 -10.78 -7.32 -0.80
CA VAL A 32 -10.19 -8.42 -1.57
C VAL A 32 -11.26 -9.45 -1.86
N PHE A 33 -11.46 -9.77 -3.14
CA PHE A 33 -12.44 -10.74 -3.59
C PHE A 33 -11.75 -11.96 -4.17
N PHE A 34 -12.36 -13.11 -3.93
CA PHE A 34 -11.95 -14.36 -4.56
C PHE A 34 -13.20 -15.00 -5.14
N LYS A 35 -13.20 -15.20 -6.47
CA LYS A 35 -14.34 -15.76 -7.19
C LYS A 35 -15.65 -15.05 -6.84
N GLY A 36 -15.60 -13.72 -6.84
CA GLY A 36 -16.78 -12.90 -6.59
C GLY A 36 -17.17 -12.75 -5.13
N CYS A 37 -16.49 -13.44 -4.21
CA CYS A 37 -16.80 -13.38 -2.78
C CYS A 37 -15.76 -12.56 -2.05
N LEU A 38 -16.23 -11.69 -1.15
CA LEU A 38 -15.33 -10.91 -0.29
C LEU A 38 -14.65 -11.87 0.69
N VAL A 39 -13.33 -11.95 0.61
CA VAL A 39 -12.55 -12.85 1.48
C VAL A 39 -11.72 -12.10 2.50
N GLY A 40 -11.66 -10.79 2.42
CA GLY A 40 -10.95 -9.98 3.41
C GLY A 40 -10.89 -8.54 2.99
N ASP A 41 -10.47 -7.70 3.92
CA ASP A 41 -10.18 -6.32 3.62
C ASP A 41 -8.88 -5.92 4.30
N TYR A 42 -8.24 -4.90 3.73
CA TYR A 42 -6.99 -4.34 4.22
C TYR A 42 -7.09 -2.84 4.23
N TYR A 43 -6.19 -2.19 4.95
CA TYR A 43 -6.15 -0.73 5.00
C TYR A 43 -4.78 -0.27 4.53
N ALA A 44 -4.73 0.37 3.39
CA ALA A 44 -3.49 0.97 2.88
C ALA A 44 -3.13 2.17 3.75
N ASP A 45 -1.86 2.31 4.09
CA ASP A 45 -1.44 3.39 4.98
C ASP A 45 -1.75 4.75 4.37
N ILE A 46 -1.28 5.00 3.14
CA ILE A 46 -1.54 6.25 2.43
C ILE A 46 -1.76 5.93 0.95
N VAL A 47 -2.78 6.56 0.36
CA VAL A 47 -2.97 6.53 -1.10
C VAL A 47 -2.76 7.94 -1.61
N VAL A 48 -1.82 8.14 -2.53
CA VAL A 48 -1.45 9.45 -3.05
C VAL A 48 -2.06 9.64 -4.43
N ASN A 49 -2.83 10.72 -4.59
CA ASN A 49 -3.45 11.13 -5.86
C ASN A 49 -4.26 10.01 -6.52
N LYS A 50 -4.73 9.04 -5.73
CA LYS A 50 -5.45 7.85 -6.21
C LYS A 50 -4.63 6.98 -7.17
N HIS A 51 -3.31 7.20 -7.24
CA HIS A 51 -2.42 6.50 -8.17
C HIS A 51 -1.32 5.69 -7.52
N ILE A 52 -0.96 5.99 -6.28
CA ILE A 52 0.17 5.34 -5.63
C ILE A 52 -0.22 4.90 -4.22
N ILE A 53 0.05 3.64 -3.90
CA ILE A 53 -0.11 3.15 -2.52
C ILE A 53 1.24 3.25 -1.82
N LEU A 54 1.25 3.86 -0.64
CA LEU A 54 2.42 3.90 0.23
C LEU A 54 2.17 3.01 1.43
N GLU A 55 3.09 2.09 1.68
CA GLU A 55 3.07 1.26 2.88
C GLU A 55 4.30 1.61 3.72
N LEU A 56 4.08 1.94 4.99
CA LEU A 56 5.12 2.42 5.88
C LEU A 56 5.47 1.35 6.91
N LYS A 57 6.76 1.09 7.06
CA LYS A 57 7.25 0.12 8.04
C LYS A 57 8.32 0.76 8.91
N ALA A 58 8.44 0.27 10.13
CA ALA A 58 9.52 0.65 11.04
C ALA A 58 10.10 -0.63 11.61
N CYS A 59 10.90 -1.31 10.82
CA CYS A 59 11.48 -2.60 11.16
C CYS A 59 12.97 -2.62 10.81
N ALA A 60 13.68 -3.65 11.28
CA ALA A 60 15.11 -3.75 11.02
C ALA A 60 15.42 -3.85 9.53
N SER A 61 14.61 -4.62 8.79
CA SER A 61 14.79 -4.79 7.36
C SER A 61 13.47 -5.20 6.73
N LEU A 62 13.22 -4.74 5.51
CA LEU A 62 12.07 -5.18 4.75
C LEU A 62 12.25 -6.64 4.34
N CYS A 63 11.17 -7.40 4.35
CA CYS A 63 11.19 -8.80 3.99
C CYS A 63 10.24 -9.08 2.83
N ARG A 64 10.32 -10.29 2.30
CA ARG A 64 9.51 -10.68 1.14
C ARG A 64 8.01 -10.58 1.42
N GLU A 65 7.60 -10.89 2.63
CA GLU A 65 6.19 -10.84 3.01
C GLU A 65 5.62 -9.42 2.91
N HIS A 66 6.43 -8.42 3.26
CA HIS A 66 6.04 -7.01 3.09
C HIS A 66 5.79 -6.69 1.63
N GLU A 67 6.67 -7.15 0.74
CA GLU A 67 6.53 -6.90 -0.69
C GLU A 67 5.32 -7.62 -1.27
N LEU A 68 5.10 -8.87 -0.86
CA LEU A 68 3.94 -9.64 -1.32
C LEU A 68 2.62 -9.00 -0.87
N GLN A 69 2.58 -8.47 0.33
CA GLN A 69 1.41 -7.78 0.83
C GLN A 69 1.09 -6.55 -0.02
N LEU A 70 2.11 -5.76 -0.35
CA LEU A 70 1.92 -4.60 -1.21
C LEU A 70 1.43 -5.01 -2.59
N ILE A 71 2.02 -6.06 -3.17
CA ILE A 71 1.57 -6.58 -4.46
C ILE A 71 0.10 -7.01 -4.40
N ASN A 72 -0.31 -7.64 -3.30
CA ASN A 72 -1.71 -8.05 -3.13
C ASN A 72 -2.64 -6.83 -3.09
N TYR A 73 -2.21 -5.74 -2.48
CA TYR A 73 -2.98 -4.49 -2.50
C TYR A 73 -3.13 -3.96 -3.92
N LEU A 74 -2.05 -3.99 -4.70
CA LEU A 74 -2.11 -3.55 -6.09
C LEU A 74 -3.05 -4.42 -6.92
N LYS A 75 -3.00 -5.75 -6.72
CA LYS A 75 -3.89 -6.69 -7.41
C LYS A 75 -5.36 -6.43 -7.11
N SER A 76 -5.66 -5.90 -5.93
CA SER A 76 -7.03 -5.71 -5.43
C SER A 76 -7.60 -4.33 -5.73
N THR A 77 -6.84 -3.46 -6.38
CA THR A 77 -7.26 -2.09 -6.69
C THR A 77 -6.98 -1.76 -8.15
N ASP A 78 -7.37 -0.56 -8.56
CA ASP A 78 -7.00 -0.04 -9.89
C ASP A 78 -5.65 0.67 -9.87
N ILE A 79 -5.00 0.67 -8.73
CA ILE A 79 -3.70 1.32 -8.56
C ILE A 79 -2.61 0.38 -9.04
N GLU A 80 -1.69 0.90 -9.83
CA GLU A 80 -0.64 0.09 -10.46
C GLU A 80 0.71 0.19 -9.77
N VAL A 81 0.94 1.25 -8.98
CA VAL A 81 2.24 1.51 -8.37
C VAL A 81 2.12 1.54 -6.86
N GLY A 82 3.03 0.86 -6.19
CA GLY A 82 3.15 0.91 -4.75
C GLY A 82 4.58 1.14 -4.32
N LEU A 83 4.75 1.85 -3.21
CA LEU A 83 6.04 2.07 -2.59
C LEU A 83 5.98 1.52 -1.16
N LEU A 84 6.99 0.74 -0.84
CA LEU A 84 7.18 0.20 0.50
C LEU A 84 8.35 0.96 1.12
N LEU A 85 8.08 1.70 2.18
CA LEU A 85 9.05 2.58 2.81
C LEU A 85 9.33 2.07 4.23
N ASN A 86 10.60 1.87 4.53
CA ASN A 86 11.02 1.47 5.88
C ASN A 86 11.79 2.60 6.53
N PHE A 87 11.27 3.08 7.66
CA PHE A 87 11.89 4.11 8.47
C PHE A 87 12.56 3.53 9.70
N GLY A 88 12.91 2.24 9.66
CA GLY A 88 13.63 1.60 10.73
C GLY A 88 15.11 1.99 10.73
N GLU A 89 15.92 1.17 11.39
CA GLU A 89 17.35 1.45 11.56
C GLU A 89 18.06 1.73 10.24
N HIS A 90 17.71 1.01 9.19
CA HIS A 90 18.26 1.22 7.86
C HIS A 90 17.14 1.61 6.91
N PRO A 91 17.05 2.89 6.50
CA PRO A 91 16.02 3.31 5.56
C PRO A 91 16.08 2.52 4.26
N GLN A 92 14.92 2.05 3.80
CA GLN A 92 14.82 1.25 2.60
C GLN A 92 13.58 1.67 1.81
N ILE A 93 13.66 1.57 0.49
CA ILE A 93 12.53 1.85 -0.40
C ILE A 93 12.45 0.69 -1.40
N ARG A 94 11.23 0.14 -1.56
CA ARG A 94 10.94 -0.86 -2.59
C ARG A 94 9.77 -0.37 -3.42
N ARG A 95 9.94 -0.34 -4.73
CA ARG A 95 8.87 0.02 -5.66
C ARG A 95 8.31 -1.24 -6.28
N LYS A 96 6.98 -1.34 -6.33
CA LYS A 96 6.29 -2.47 -6.96
C LYS A 96 5.33 -1.93 -8.01
N LEU A 97 5.20 -2.68 -9.09
CA LEU A 97 4.34 -2.36 -10.20
C LEU A 97 3.49 -3.57 -10.55
N PHE A 98 2.18 -3.36 -10.68
CA PHE A 98 1.29 -4.39 -11.16
C PHE A 98 0.24 -3.73 -12.04
N THR A 99 0.40 -3.88 -13.35
CA THR A 99 -0.42 -3.15 -14.31
C THR A 99 -1.86 -3.67 -14.37
N ASN A 100 -2.78 -2.78 -14.68
CA ASN A 100 -4.21 -3.10 -14.66
C ASN A 100 -4.62 -4.13 -15.71
N ASP A 101 -3.94 -4.18 -16.85
CA ASP A 101 -4.21 -5.19 -17.86
C ASP A 101 -3.96 -6.61 -17.34
N ARG A 102 -2.98 -6.78 -16.44
CA ARG A 102 -2.70 -8.08 -15.82
C ARG A 102 -3.77 -8.48 -14.82
N LYS A 103 -4.55 -7.54 -14.31
CA LYS A 103 -5.56 -7.78 -13.28
C LYS A 103 -6.89 -8.27 -13.82
N ILE A 104 -7.15 -8.06 -15.09
CA ILE A 104 -8.42 -8.44 -15.71
C ILE A 104 -8.72 -9.93 -15.50
N ASN A 105 -7.77 -10.79 -15.77
CA ASN A 105 -7.95 -12.23 -15.60
C ASN A 105 -8.14 -12.63 -14.14
N LEU A 106 -7.51 -11.91 -13.21
CA LEU A 106 -7.63 -12.20 -11.79
C LEU A 106 -9.02 -11.81 -11.25
N ARG A 107 -9.56 -10.69 -11.75
CA ARG A 107 -10.85 -10.17 -11.27
C ARG A 107 -12.04 -10.87 -11.88
N SER A 108 -11.93 -11.27 -13.13
CA SER A 108 -13.03 -11.92 -13.86
C SER A 108 -13.03 -13.43 -13.72
N SER A 109 -12.11 -13.97 -12.98
CA SER A 109 -11.99 -15.40 -12.71
C SER A 109 -13.04 -15.80 -11.68
N VAL A 110 -14.19 -16.17 -12.12
CA VAL A 110 -15.29 -16.55 -11.25
C VAL A 110 -15.70 -18.00 -11.47
#